data_dfa4489e08ea503e302d1d5c9b68aa4d
#
_entry.id   dfa4489e08ea503e302d1d5c9b68aa4d
#
_cell.length_a   1.000
_cell.length_b   1.000
_cell.length_c   1.000
_cell.angle_alpha   90.00
_cell.angle_beta   90.00
_cell.angle_gamma   90.00
#
_symmetry.space_group_name_H-M   'P 1'
#
loop_
_entity.id
_entity.type
_entity.pdbx_description
1 polymer ?
#
loop_
_entity_poly.entity_id
_entity_poly.type
_entity_poly.pdbx_seq_one_letter_code
_entity_poly.pdbx_strand_id
1 'polypeptide(L)'
;MKTKEEVLKAITDVLAGEFECDPAKLVPEARLYEDLNLDSIDAVDLVVRLQQQSGLKVKAEDFKAIRTLGDVVDVIARLAAEQGK
;
A
#
# COMPACT_ATOMS: atom_id res chain seq x y z
N MET A 1 -10.32 -2.99 -7.80
CA MET A 1 -10.17 -3.18 -6.35
C MET A 1 -11.41 -2.68 -5.63
N LYS A 2 -12.32 -3.57 -5.35
CA LYS A 2 -13.64 -3.21 -4.81
C LYS A 2 -13.74 -3.33 -3.29
N THR A 3 -12.88 -4.13 -2.66
CA THR A 3 -12.92 -4.33 -1.21
C THR A 3 -11.55 -4.08 -0.59
N LYS A 4 -11.55 -3.80 0.71
CA LYS A 4 -10.30 -3.63 1.45
C LYS A 4 -9.47 -4.91 1.47
N GLU A 5 -10.12 -6.06 1.45
CA GLU A 5 -9.44 -7.35 1.40
C GLU A 5 -8.67 -7.52 0.10
N GLU A 6 -9.26 -7.15 -1.03
CA GLU A 6 -8.57 -7.18 -2.33
C GLU A 6 -7.40 -6.21 -2.35
N VAL A 7 -7.59 -5.03 -1.79
CA VAL A 7 -6.53 -4.02 -1.70
C VAL A 7 -5.39 -4.53 -0.85
N LEU A 8 -5.71 -5.08 0.31
CA LEU A 8 -4.69 -5.63 1.22
C LEU A 8 -3.90 -6.74 0.54
N LYS A 9 -4.59 -7.64 -0.15
CA LYS A 9 -3.92 -8.73 -0.87
C LYS A 9 -2.97 -8.19 -1.94
N ALA A 10 -3.41 -7.21 -2.73
CA ALA A 10 -2.58 -6.63 -3.77
C ALA A 10 -1.32 -5.98 -3.17
N ILE A 11 -1.47 -5.27 -2.06
CA ILE A 11 -0.35 -4.63 -1.38
C ILE A 11 0.61 -5.66 -0.80
N THR A 12 0.07 -6.70 -0.14
CA THR A 12 0.92 -7.73 0.44
C THR A 12 1.66 -8.53 -0.63
N ASP A 13 1.03 -8.80 -1.77
CA ASP A 13 1.67 -9.48 -2.88
C ASP A 13 2.86 -8.67 -3.42
N VAL A 14 2.69 -7.36 -3.55
CA VAL A 14 3.78 -6.47 -3.99
C VAL A 14 4.92 -6.46 -2.98
N LEU A 15 4.59 -6.29 -1.70
CA LEU A 15 5.61 -6.23 -0.65
C LEU A 15 6.37 -7.55 -0.52
N ALA A 16 5.68 -8.67 -0.58
CA ALA A 16 6.33 -9.97 -0.48
C ALA A 16 7.18 -10.29 -1.72
N GLY A 17 6.68 -9.94 -2.91
CA GLY A 17 7.36 -10.26 -4.16
C GLY A 17 8.45 -9.28 -4.55
N GLU A 18 8.14 -7.97 -4.49
CA GLU A 18 9.05 -6.94 -5.00
C GLU A 18 10.00 -6.39 -3.93
N PHE A 19 9.57 -6.36 -2.69
CA PHE A 19 10.37 -5.83 -1.58
C PHE A 19 10.89 -6.93 -0.66
N GLU A 20 10.59 -8.18 -0.96
CA GLU A 20 11.06 -9.33 -0.19
C GLU A 20 10.69 -9.26 1.30
N CYS A 21 9.55 -8.66 1.61
CA CYS A 21 9.07 -8.61 2.98
C CYS A 21 8.57 -9.98 3.44
N ASP A 22 8.77 -10.28 4.71
CA ASP A 22 8.28 -11.52 5.31
C ASP A 22 6.74 -11.49 5.35
N PRO A 23 6.05 -12.42 4.67
CA PRO A 23 4.59 -12.43 4.67
C PRO A 23 3.97 -12.49 6.07
N ALA A 24 4.65 -13.09 7.03
CA ALA A 24 4.17 -13.17 8.41
C ALA A 24 4.08 -11.81 9.08
N LYS A 25 4.82 -10.80 8.58
CA LYS A 25 4.81 -9.45 9.11
C LYS A 25 3.83 -8.52 8.39
N LEU A 26 3.21 -9.00 7.33
CA LEU A 26 2.31 -8.19 6.49
C LEU A 26 0.90 -8.22 7.04
N VAL A 27 0.72 -7.54 8.17
CA VAL A 27 -0.57 -7.38 8.84
C VAL A 27 -0.97 -5.89 8.83
N PRO A 28 -2.26 -5.55 8.98
CA PRO A 28 -2.67 -4.14 8.92
C PRO A 28 -1.98 -3.24 9.93
N GLU A 29 -1.62 -3.77 11.09
CA GLU A 29 -0.94 -3.01 12.15
C GLU A 29 0.54 -2.82 11.91
N ALA A 30 1.13 -3.49 10.92
CA ALA A 30 2.57 -3.38 10.63
C ALA A 30 2.93 -1.95 10.22
N ARG A 31 3.95 -1.41 10.85
CA ARG A 31 4.45 -0.07 10.53
C ARG A 31 5.46 -0.19 9.39
N LEU A 32 5.25 0.60 8.34
CA LEU A 32 6.05 0.47 7.12
C LEU A 32 7.54 0.69 7.36
N TYR A 33 7.87 1.72 8.12
CA TYR A 33 9.28 2.06 8.33
C TYR A 33 9.93 1.22 9.43
N GLU A 34 9.21 0.94 10.51
CA GLU A 34 9.77 0.27 11.67
C GLU A 34 9.70 -1.25 11.61
N ASP A 35 8.56 -1.78 11.19
CA ASP A 35 8.32 -3.23 11.17
C ASP A 35 8.73 -3.87 9.85
N LEU A 36 8.57 -3.17 8.74
CA LEU A 36 8.89 -3.69 7.41
C LEU A 36 10.23 -3.16 6.88
N ASN A 37 10.90 -2.32 7.64
CA ASN A 37 12.21 -1.75 7.28
C ASN A 37 12.21 -1.01 5.93
N LEU A 38 11.09 -0.44 5.56
CA LEU A 38 10.99 0.38 4.35
C LEU A 38 11.50 1.78 4.64
N ASP A 39 12.13 2.41 3.68
CA ASP A 39 12.47 3.83 3.77
C ASP A 39 11.51 4.66 2.92
N SER A 40 11.73 5.97 2.86
CA SER A 40 10.84 6.87 2.10
C SER A 40 10.87 6.58 0.61
N ILE A 41 12.00 6.13 0.09
CA ILE A 41 12.13 5.76 -1.33
C ILE A 41 11.32 4.50 -1.61
N ASP A 42 11.40 3.52 -0.71
CA ASP A 42 10.62 2.28 -0.84
C ASP A 42 9.12 2.56 -0.78
N ALA A 43 8.70 3.47 0.10
CA ALA A 43 7.29 3.83 0.20
C ALA A 43 6.77 4.46 -1.10
N VAL A 44 7.56 5.34 -1.71
CA VAL A 44 7.21 5.95 -2.99
C VAL A 44 7.15 4.90 -4.09
N ASP A 45 8.12 3.99 -4.13
CA ASP A 45 8.16 2.91 -5.11
C ASP A 45 6.94 2.00 -4.98
N LEU A 46 6.59 1.63 -3.74
CA LEU A 46 5.40 0.82 -3.47
C LEU A 46 4.16 1.45 -4.10
N VAL A 47 4.02 2.73 -3.94
CA VAL A 47 2.84 3.44 -4.44
C VAL A 47 2.84 3.53 -5.95
N VAL A 48 3.99 3.78 -6.57
CA VAL A 48 4.09 3.78 -8.02
C VAL A 48 3.64 2.43 -8.57
N ARG A 49 4.06 1.34 -7.94
CA ARG A 49 3.65 -0.01 -8.33
C ARG A 49 2.16 -0.23 -8.16
N LEU A 50 1.59 0.25 -7.06
CA LEU A 50 0.15 0.15 -6.83
C LEU A 50 -0.65 0.96 -7.84
N GLN A 51 -0.15 2.14 -8.22
CA GLN A 51 -0.77 2.93 -9.28
C GLN A 51 -0.78 2.17 -10.61
N GLN A 52 0.33 1.55 -10.96
CA GLN A 52 0.43 0.79 -12.20
C GLN A 52 -0.51 -0.41 -12.22
N GLN A 53 -0.67 -1.10 -11.10
CA GLN A 53 -1.55 -2.26 -11.02
C GLN A 53 -3.02 -1.89 -11.00
N SER A 54 -3.37 -0.81 -10.33
CA SER A 54 -4.76 -0.45 -10.10
C SER A 54 -5.31 0.58 -11.06
N GLY A 55 -4.43 1.32 -11.75
CA GLY A 55 -4.84 2.46 -12.57
C GLY A 55 -5.28 3.67 -11.76
N LEU A 56 -5.10 3.64 -10.43
CA LEU A 56 -5.45 4.76 -9.57
C LEU A 56 -4.39 5.85 -9.63
N LYS A 57 -4.83 7.09 -9.44
CA LYS A 57 -3.92 8.22 -9.31
C LYS A 57 -3.75 8.52 -7.84
N VAL A 58 -2.51 8.47 -7.35
CA VAL A 58 -2.19 8.73 -5.96
C VAL A 58 -1.28 9.95 -5.87
N LYS A 59 -1.65 10.88 -5.01
CA LYS A 59 -0.91 12.12 -4.82
C LYS A 59 0.04 12.02 -3.63
N ALA A 60 1.09 12.84 -3.62
CA ALA A 60 2.02 12.88 -2.49
C ALA A 60 1.30 13.18 -1.17
N GLU A 61 0.26 14.01 -1.21
CA GLU A 61 -0.56 14.31 -0.03
C GLU A 61 -1.19 13.09 0.60
N ASP A 62 -1.55 12.11 -0.24
CA ASP A 62 -2.20 10.90 0.23
C ASP A 62 -1.25 10.02 1.06
N PHE A 63 0.06 10.21 0.90
CA PHE A 63 1.07 9.45 1.62
C PHE A 63 1.48 10.03 2.94
N LYS A 64 1.26 11.30 3.17
CA LYS A 64 1.73 11.97 4.37
C LYS A 64 1.17 11.37 5.65
N ALA A 65 -0.03 10.80 5.56
CA ALA A 65 -0.69 10.18 6.70
C ALA A 65 -0.45 8.68 6.82
N ILE A 66 0.25 8.09 5.85
CA ILE A 66 0.47 6.64 5.84
C ILE A 66 1.60 6.28 6.80
N ARG A 67 1.29 5.42 7.77
CA ARG A 67 2.26 4.91 8.74
C ARG A 67 2.27 3.39 8.80
N THR A 68 1.08 2.79 8.69
CA THR A 68 0.90 1.35 8.77
C THR A 68 0.39 0.80 7.44
N LEU A 69 0.45 -0.52 7.31
CA LEU A 69 -0.08 -1.20 6.15
C LEU A 69 -1.58 -0.93 6.01
N GLY A 70 -2.31 -0.91 7.14
CA GLY A 70 -3.73 -0.57 7.15
C GLY A 70 -4.01 0.82 6.61
N ASP A 71 -3.13 1.78 6.89
CA ASP A 71 -3.27 3.14 6.36
C ASP A 71 -3.17 3.13 4.83
N VAL A 72 -2.25 2.35 4.27
CA VAL A 72 -2.12 2.21 2.81
C VAL A 72 -3.40 1.62 2.23
N VAL A 73 -3.93 0.58 2.85
CA VAL A 73 -5.19 -0.05 2.43
C VAL A 73 -6.32 0.96 2.42
N ASP A 74 -6.45 1.75 3.49
CA ASP A 74 -7.52 2.74 3.61
C ASP A 74 -7.41 3.81 2.52
N VAL A 75 -6.21 4.32 2.27
CA VAL A 75 -5.99 5.33 1.24
C VAL A 75 -6.33 4.78 -0.14
N ILE A 76 -5.84 3.60 -0.48
CA ILE A 76 -6.10 2.99 -1.79
C ILE A 76 -7.59 2.67 -1.96
N ALA A 77 -8.24 2.15 -0.92
CA ALA A 77 -9.67 1.86 -0.98
C ALA A 77 -10.50 3.13 -1.20
N ARG A 78 -10.14 4.22 -0.51
CA ARG A 78 -10.79 5.51 -0.67
C ARG A 78 -10.62 6.04 -2.10
N LEU A 79 -9.39 6.01 -2.61
CA LEU A 79 -9.12 6.47 -3.97
C LEU A 79 -9.83 5.63 -5.02
N ALA A 80 -9.91 4.32 -4.81
CA ALA A 80 -10.64 3.44 -5.70
C ALA A 80 -12.12 3.82 -5.76
N ALA A 81 -12.72 4.11 -4.61
CA ALA A 81 -14.11 4.54 -4.55
C ALA A 81 -14.31 5.90 -5.24
N GLU A 82 -13.42 6.85 -4.99
CA GLU A 82 -13.50 8.19 -5.58
C GLU A 82 -13.30 8.18 -7.10
N GLN A 83 -12.44 7.31 -7.60
CA GLN A 83 -12.08 7.27 -9.01
C GLN A 83 -12.86 6.22 -9.81
N GLY A 84 -13.78 5.52 -9.17
CA GLY A 84 -14.62 4.53 -9.85
C GLY A 84 -13.86 3.27 -10.26
N LYS A 85 -12.80 2.95 -9.55
CA LYS A 85 -12.00 1.77 -9.80
C LYS A 85 -12.28 0.71 -8.75
#